data_a094799ff6a2f711665e3ea809dda401
#
_entry.id   a094799ff6a2f711665e3ea809dda401
#
_cell.length_a   1.000
_cell.length_b   1.000
_cell.length_c   1.000
_cell.angle_alpha   90.00
_cell.angle_beta   90.00
_cell.angle_gamma   90.00
#
_symmetry.space_group_name_H-M   'P 1'
#
loop_
_entity.id
_entity.type
_entity.pdbx_description
1 polymer ?
#
loop_
_entity_poly.entity_id
_entity_poly.type
_entity_poly.pdbx_seq_one_letter_code
_entity_poly.pdbx_strand_id
1 'polypeptide(L)'
;MDQMNRLATLFARPLALLSILSVAIVAGACQSKPATPAASANAWATVNGREIKQDDVEKTYRRTAQDTAAPSEEELATAKLGILNELIVQDLLLAKAKELKIELADTEVDKAFEEGKKNITPEAFEKSLAARNLASADMREALRRDMLAQKVVEQEVTKKVVVTDQEVTDFFNANKAQFNRPEDAYHIAQIAVTPVPEQELANRSGDDAKNPQEAAAKIQMLMERLKAGVAFGELAADFSEDPQSAPRGGDLGFIPLSRLQQAPAALRDAVLKSQPGSVRVVSNAGAHTIVLFVAKDTAGQKDPSMPAVKDAITSALRGRREQLLRAAYLTAIRNNVEVVNILAKRLVDLKGKALPAAPAAAK
;
A
#
# COMPACT_ATOMS: atom_id res chain seq x y z
N MET A 1 -14.98 53.77 -17.36
CA MET A 1 -14.17 54.81 -18.02
C MET A 1 -13.09 54.06 -18.75
N ASP A 2 -13.40 53.69 -19.96
CA ASP A 2 -13.10 54.43 -21.20
C ASP A 2 -11.63 54.27 -21.57
N GLN A 3 -11.30 53.62 -22.61
CA GLN A 3 -11.20 53.93 -24.03
C GLN A 3 -10.98 52.63 -24.85
N MET A 4 -11.88 52.26 -25.63
CA MET A 4 -12.16 52.56 -27.05
C MET A 4 -11.30 51.74 -28.00
N ASN A 5 -11.84 50.74 -28.68
CA ASN A 5 -12.65 50.89 -29.90
C ASN A 5 -12.05 51.86 -30.93
N ARG A 6 -11.50 51.29 -31.98
CA ARG A 6 -11.48 51.73 -33.37
C ARG A 6 -10.31 51.03 -34.14
N LEU A 7 -10.63 50.19 -35.06
CA LEU A 7 -10.48 50.52 -36.47
C LEU A 7 -11.08 49.35 -37.28
N ALA A 8 -12.30 49.69 -37.70
CA ALA A 8 -12.97 48.97 -38.77
C ALA A 8 -12.65 49.72 -40.12
N THR A 9 -12.87 49.00 -41.17
CA THR A 9 -13.10 49.45 -42.54
C THR A 9 -11.91 49.77 -43.43
N LEU A 10 -11.84 49.00 -44.49
CA LEU A 10 -11.81 49.34 -45.92
C LEU A 10 -11.18 48.20 -46.70
N PHE A 11 -11.87 47.44 -47.48
CA PHE A 11 -12.16 47.65 -48.90
C PHE A 11 -13.18 46.62 -49.40
N ALA A 12 -14.20 47.15 -49.98
CA ALA A 12 -15.24 46.41 -50.65
C ALA A 12 -15.04 46.42 -52.15
N ARG A 13 -15.56 45.34 -52.76
CA ARG A 13 -16.14 45.21 -54.14
C ARG A 13 -15.24 44.96 -55.34
N PRO A 14 -15.89 44.42 -56.42
CA PRO A 14 -16.37 43.09 -56.71
C PRO A 14 -15.91 42.64 -58.12
N LEU A 15 -16.03 41.36 -58.48
CA LEU A 15 -16.40 41.00 -59.87
C LEU A 15 -17.01 39.61 -59.93
N ALA A 16 -18.14 39.58 -60.60
CA ALA A 16 -18.96 38.44 -60.88
C ALA A 16 -18.44 37.65 -62.10
N LEU A 17 -19.00 36.44 -62.22
CA LEU A 17 -19.32 35.63 -63.42
C LEU A 17 -18.54 34.27 -63.36
N LEU A 18 -19.09 33.13 -63.40
CA LEU A 18 -20.03 32.43 -64.27
C LEU A 18 -20.17 30.99 -63.78
N SER A 19 -21.37 30.55 -63.62
CA SER A 19 -21.89 29.20 -63.53
C SER A 19 -21.09 28.06 -64.11
N ILE A 20 -20.86 26.96 -63.36
CA ILE A 20 -21.05 25.60 -63.87
C ILE A 20 -21.60 24.74 -62.71
N LEU A 21 -22.80 24.25 -62.93
CA LEU A 21 -23.57 23.34 -62.12
C LEU A 21 -22.94 21.94 -62.23
N SER A 22 -22.19 21.50 -61.22
CA SER A 22 -21.81 20.11 -61.08
C SER A 22 -22.38 19.61 -59.74
N VAL A 23 -23.49 18.91 -59.80
CA VAL A 23 -24.07 18.16 -58.70
C VAL A 23 -23.15 17.00 -58.38
N ALA A 24 -22.23 17.19 -57.47
CA ALA A 24 -21.52 16.09 -56.82
C ALA A 24 -22.40 15.59 -55.65
N ILE A 25 -23.05 14.46 -55.86
CA ILE A 25 -23.68 13.67 -54.79
C ILE A 25 -22.55 13.24 -53.88
N VAL A 26 -22.32 13.99 -52.82
CA VAL A 26 -21.52 13.55 -51.65
C VAL A 26 -22.39 12.53 -50.92
N ALA A 27 -22.23 11.24 -51.29
CA ALA A 27 -22.65 10.15 -50.43
C ALA A 27 -21.85 10.29 -49.12
N GLY A 28 -22.47 10.91 -48.14
CA GLY A 28 -21.98 10.93 -46.75
C GLY A 28 -21.86 9.49 -46.29
N ALA A 29 -20.67 8.91 -46.43
CA ALA A 29 -20.31 7.72 -45.70
C ALA A 29 -20.29 8.10 -44.23
N CYS A 30 -21.41 7.92 -43.55
CA CYS A 30 -21.41 7.77 -42.10
C CYS A 30 -20.47 6.59 -41.81
N GLN A 31 -19.23 6.88 -41.50
CA GLN A 31 -18.38 5.90 -40.83
C GLN A 31 -19.02 5.61 -39.48
N SER A 32 -19.95 4.65 -39.51
CA SER A 32 -20.39 4.00 -38.27
C SER A 32 -19.15 3.43 -37.63
N LYS A 33 -18.78 4.00 -36.48
CA LYS A 33 -17.80 3.42 -35.56
C LYS A 33 -18.13 1.93 -35.49
N PRO A 34 -17.18 1.00 -35.72
CA PRO A 34 -17.47 -0.43 -35.62
C PRO A 34 -18.17 -0.68 -34.30
N ALA A 35 -19.34 -1.28 -34.36
CA ALA A 35 -20.11 -1.60 -33.14
C ALA A 35 -19.22 -2.49 -32.26
N THR A 36 -18.91 -2.03 -31.09
CA THR A 36 -18.22 -2.85 -30.08
C THR A 36 -19.06 -4.12 -29.89
N PRO A 37 -18.49 -5.33 -30.03
CA PRO A 37 -19.25 -6.56 -29.81
C PRO A 37 -20.05 -6.49 -28.53
N ALA A 38 -21.30 -6.90 -28.56
CA ALA A 38 -22.12 -6.92 -27.34
C ALA A 38 -21.40 -7.77 -26.29
N ALA A 39 -21.22 -7.21 -25.09
CA ALA A 39 -20.57 -7.91 -23.99
C ALA A 39 -21.34 -9.20 -23.64
N SER A 40 -20.61 -10.26 -23.31
CA SER A 40 -21.21 -11.53 -22.90
C SER A 40 -22.10 -11.36 -21.65
N ALA A 41 -23.06 -12.27 -21.44
CA ALA A 41 -23.95 -12.21 -20.29
C ALA A 41 -23.20 -12.21 -18.95
N ASN A 42 -22.01 -12.82 -18.90
CA ASN A 42 -21.16 -12.94 -17.73
C ASN A 42 -20.12 -11.80 -17.60
N ALA A 43 -20.08 -10.84 -18.55
CA ALA A 43 -19.22 -9.69 -18.43
C ALA A 43 -19.74 -8.72 -17.35
N TRP A 44 -18.86 -8.31 -16.46
CA TRP A 44 -19.13 -7.29 -15.43
C TRP A 44 -18.49 -5.95 -15.78
N ALA A 45 -17.45 -5.95 -16.60
CA ALA A 45 -16.92 -4.75 -17.23
C ALA A 45 -16.30 -5.07 -18.59
N THR A 46 -16.10 -4.02 -19.42
CA THR A 46 -15.25 -4.08 -20.59
C THR A 46 -14.21 -2.96 -20.56
N VAL A 47 -13.00 -3.28 -20.99
CA VAL A 47 -11.86 -2.35 -21.10
C VAL A 47 -11.29 -2.49 -22.51
N ASN A 48 -11.50 -1.50 -23.36
CA ASN A 48 -11.18 -1.58 -24.80
C ASN A 48 -11.71 -2.86 -25.49
N GLY A 49 -12.95 -3.24 -25.17
CA GLY A 49 -13.58 -4.44 -25.71
C GLY A 49 -13.13 -5.77 -25.05
N ARG A 50 -12.12 -5.77 -24.18
CA ARG A 50 -11.76 -6.94 -23.36
C ARG A 50 -12.69 -7.04 -22.17
N GLU A 51 -13.25 -8.21 -21.94
CA GLU A 51 -14.18 -8.45 -20.84
C GLU A 51 -13.44 -8.79 -19.54
N ILE A 52 -13.93 -8.22 -18.43
CA ILE A 52 -13.70 -8.69 -17.06
C ILE A 52 -14.98 -9.42 -16.65
N LYS A 53 -14.86 -10.71 -16.39
CA LYS A 53 -16.00 -11.57 -16.14
C LYS A 53 -16.36 -11.62 -14.65
N GLN A 54 -17.60 -12.01 -14.38
CA GLN A 54 -18.04 -12.28 -13.02
C GLN A 54 -17.10 -13.23 -12.27
N ASP A 55 -16.65 -14.32 -12.93
CA ASP A 55 -15.76 -15.32 -12.32
C ASP A 55 -14.42 -14.72 -11.86
N ASP A 56 -13.86 -13.75 -12.61
CA ASP A 56 -12.62 -13.05 -12.24
C ASP A 56 -12.80 -12.29 -10.91
N VAL A 57 -13.93 -11.63 -10.74
CA VAL A 57 -14.27 -10.91 -9.51
C VAL A 57 -14.54 -11.88 -8.36
N GLU A 58 -15.28 -12.97 -8.60
CA GLU A 58 -15.57 -14.00 -7.60
C GLU A 58 -14.30 -14.70 -7.10
N LYS A 59 -13.38 -15.05 -8.01
CA LYS A 59 -12.08 -15.62 -7.66
C LYS A 59 -11.25 -14.64 -6.80
N THR A 60 -11.22 -13.37 -7.21
CA THR A 60 -10.51 -12.34 -6.44
C THR A 60 -11.13 -12.14 -5.08
N TYR A 61 -12.46 -12.10 -4.98
CA TYR A 61 -13.17 -12.03 -3.70
C TYR A 61 -12.78 -13.20 -2.79
N ARG A 62 -12.87 -14.45 -3.27
CA ARG A 62 -12.49 -15.65 -2.49
C ARG A 62 -11.02 -15.63 -2.04
N ARG A 63 -10.13 -15.04 -2.85
CA ARG A 63 -8.71 -14.89 -2.51
C ARG A 63 -8.48 -13.92 -1.36
N THR A 64 -9.24 -12.83 -1.31
CA THR A 64 -9.05 -11.73 -0.35
C THR A 64 -10.00 -11.77 0.85
N ALA A 65 -11.09 -12.55 0.77
CA ALA A 65 -12.05 -12.66 1.86
C ALA A 65 -11.39 -13.20 3.14
N GLN A 66 -11.67 -12.54 4.25
CA GLN A 66 -11.28 -13.02 5.58
C GLN A 66 -12.36 -14.00 6.09
N ASP A 67 -11.96 -14.96 6.92
CA ASP A 67 -12.87 -15.92 7.56
C ASP A 67 -13.62 -15.24 8.73
N THR A 68 -14.37 -14.18 8.41
CA THR A 68 -15.24 -13.45 9.34
C THR A 68 -16.70 -13.84 9.11
N ALA A 69 -17.62 -13.29 9.91
CA ALA A 69 -19.05 -13.49 9.72
C ALA A 69 -19.48 -13.21 8.28
N ALA A 70 -20.45 -13.99 7.76
CA ALA A 70 -20.94 -13.82 6.40
C ALA A 70 -21.47 -12.39 6.19
N PRO A 71 -20.95 -11.64 5.19
CA PRO A 71 -21.39 -10.28 4.91
C PRO A 71 -22.84 -10.26 4.41
N SER A 72 -23.53 -9.15 4.61
CA SER A 72 -24.81 -8.88 4.01
C SER A 72 -24.72 -8.83 2.47
N GLU A 73 -25.84 -8.97 1.77
CA GLU A 73 -25.87 -8.88 0.31
C GLU A 73 -25.36 -7.54 -0.22
N GLU A 74 -25.64 -6.44 0.49
CA GLU A 74 -25.20 -5.09 0.14
C GLU A 74 -23.69 -4.92 0.36
N GLU A 75 -23.16 -5.45 1.46
CA GLU A 75 -21.70 -5.46 1.72
C GLU A 75 -20.97 -6.28 0.68
N LEU A 76 -21.52 -7.42 0.31
CA LEU A 76 -20.97 -8.29 -0.73
C LEU A 76 -20.97 -7.59 -2.10
N ALA A 77 -22.06 -6.91 -2.47
CA ALA A 77 -22.15 -6.16 -3.71
C ALA A 77 -21.14 -5.01 -3.73
N THR A 78 -20.97 -4.30 -2.61
CA THR A 78 -20.00 -3.21 -2.44
C THR A 78 -18.57 -3.74 -2.58
N ALA A 79 -18.24 -4.84 -1.93
CA ALA A 79 -16.92 -5.46 -2.03
C ALA A 79 -16.61 -5.90 -3.47
N LYS A 80 -17.58 -6.56 -4.14
CA LYS A 80 -17.41 -6.99 -5.54
C LYS A 80 -17.26 -5.81 -6.51
N LEU A 81 -17.98 -4.71 -6.29
CA LEU A 81 -17.81 -3.48 -7.08
C LEU A 81 -16.43 -2.87 -6.89
N GLY A 82 -15.91 -2.87 -5.65
CA GLY A 82 -14.54 -2.44 -5.33
C GLY A 82 -13.50 -3.28 -6.08
N ILE A 83 -13.60 -4.61 -5.97
CA ILE A 83 -12.72 -5.56 -6.67
C ILE A 83 -12.78 -5.37 -8.20
N LEU A 84 -13.98 -5.19 -8.76
CA LEU A 84 -14.10 -4.93 -10.20
C LEU A 84 -13.38 -3.65 -10.63
N ASN A 85 -13.45 -2.59 -9.84
CA ASN A 85 -12.71 -1.35 -10.12
C ASN A 85 -11.18 -1.57 -10.05
N GLU A 86 -10.70 -2.38 -9.11
CA GLU A 86 -9.29 -2.77 -9.04
C GLU A 86 -8.86 -3.57 -10.25
N LEU A 87 -9.66 -4.55 -10.67
CA LEU A 87 -9.39 -5.35 -11.87
C LEU A 87 -9.41 -4.51 -13.16
N ILE A 88 -10.29 -3.50 -13.25
CA ILE A 88 -10.28 -2.53 -14.37
C ILE A 88 -8.94 -1.78 -14.39
N VAL A 89 -8.48 -1.26 -13.25
CA VAL A 89 -7.19 -0.56 -13.16
C VAL A 89 -6.03 -1.49 -13.51
N GLN A 90 -6.04 -2.71 -12.98
CA GLN A 90 -5.02 -3.72 -13.30
C GLN A 90 -4.99 -4.01 -14.81
N ASP A 91 -6.15 -4.16 -15.45
CA ASP A 91 -6.28 -4.41 -16.87
C ASP A 91 -5.72 -3.28 -17.74
N LEU A 92 -5.96 -2.02 -17.32
CA LEU A 92 -5.36 -0.83 -17.96
C LEU A 92 -3.83 -0.88 -17.88
N LEU A 93 -3.29 -1.24 -16.69
CA LEU A 93 -1.85 -1.37 -16.49
C LEU A 93 -1.26 -2.53 -17.31
N LEU A 94 -1.94 -3.67 -17.40
CA LEU A 94 -1.50 -4.80 -18.23
C LEU A 94 -1.50 -4.47 -19.73
N ALA A 95 -2.51 -3.73 -20.18
CA ALA A 95 -2.52 -3.20 -21.56
C ALA A 95 -1.31 -2.28 -21.80
N LYS A 96 -0.99 -1.44 -20.82
CA LYS A 96 0.18 -0.55 -20.86
C LYS A 96 1.50 -1.33 -20.80
N ALA A 97 1.59 -2.40 -19.99
CA ALA A 97 2.75 -3.29 -19.98
C ALA A 97 3.04 -3.86 -21.38
N LYS A 98 1.98 -4.30 -22.07
CA LYS A 98 2.10 -4.83 -23.44
C LYS A 98 2.56 -3.75 -24.41
N GLU A 99 2.01 -2.54 -24.34
CA GLU A 99 2.41 -1.40 -25.17
C GLU A 99 3.88 -1.03 -24.96
N LEU A 100 4.33 -1.00 -23.71
CA LEU A 100 5.69 -0.67 -23.30
C LEU A 100 6.67 -1.86 -23.45
N LYS A 101 6.19 -3.02 -23.90
CA LYS A 101 6.96 -4.27 -24.01
C LYS A 101 7.65 -4.66 -22.68
N ILE A 102 6.96 -4.44 -21.58
CA ILE A 102 7.43 -4.86 -20.26
C ILE A 102 7.19 -6.36 -20.13
N GLU A 103 8.26 -7.11 -19.99
CA GLU A 103 8.24 -8.56 -19.82
C GLU A 103 8.50 -8.95 -18.37
N LEU A 104 7.97 -10.09 -17.98
CA LEU A 104 8.16 -10.71 -16.68
C LEU A 104 8.49 -12.19 -16.92
N ALA A 105 9.70 -12.60 -16.54
CA ALA A 105 10.12 -13.99 -16.67
C ALA A 105 9.33 -14.90 -15.74
N ASP A 106 9.03 -16.12 -16.19
CA ASP A 106 8.35 -17.12 -15.36
C ASP A 106 9.11 -17.42 -14.07
N THR A 107 10.45 -17.42 -14.15
CA THR A 107 11.33 -17.63 -13.00
C THR A 107 11.21 -16.54 -11.93
N GLU A 108 10.90 -15.28 -12.31
CA GLU A 108 10.64 -14.20 -11.34
C GLU A 108 9.33 -14.46 -10.59
N VAL A 109 8.29 -14.89 -11.32
CA VAL A 109 6.98 -15.22 -10.73
C VAL A 109 7.11 -16.44 -9.81
N ASP A 110 7.82 -17.49 -10.26
CA ASP A 110 8.02 -18.70 -9.46
C ASP A 110 8.75 -18.39 -8.16
N LYS A 111 9.83 -17.60 -8.24
CA LYS A 111 10.56 -17.16 -7.04
C LYS A 111 9.69 -16.38 -6.07
N ALA A 112 8.93 -15.42 -6.56
CA ALA A 112 8.03 -14.63 -5.72
C ALA A 112 6.91 -15.48 -5.11
N PHE A 113 6.39 -16.45 -5.88
CA PHE A 113 5.37 -17.38 -5.43
C PHE A 113 5.87 -18.31 -4.33
N GLU A 114 7.07 -18.88 -4.49
CA GLU A 114 7.69 -19.73 -3.46
C GLU A 114 8.06 -18.92 -2.20
N GLU A 115 8.57 -17.70 -2.35
CA GLU A 115 8.85 -16.82 -1.20
C GLU A 115 7.58 -16.50 -0.42
N GLY A 116 6.44 -16.25 -1.11
CA GLY A 116 5.14 -16.01 -0.47
C GLY A 116 4.60 -17.22 0.32
N LYS A 117 5.07 -18.43 0.01
CA LYS A 117 4.68 -19.68 0.71
C LYS A 117 5.66 -20.11 1.80
N LYS A 118 6.78 -19.45 1.95
CA LYS A 118 7.91 -19.87 2.80
C LYS A 118 7.54 -20.29 4.23
N ASN A 119 6.51 -19.66 4.80
CA ASN A 119 6.07 -19.91 6.17
C ASN A 119 4.81 -20.79 6.25
N ILE A 120 4.42 -21.42 5.15
CA ILE A 120 3.20 -22.24 5.07
C ILE A 120 3.60 -23.63 4.56
N THR A 121 3.17 -24.69 5.26
CA THR A 121 3.43 -26.05 4.75
C THR A 121 2.64 -26.30 3.46
N PRO A 122 3.14 -27.13 2.54
CA PRO A 122 2.42 -27.45 1.30
C PRO A 122 0.99 -27.93 1.55
N GLU A 123 0.78 -28.79 2.55
CA GLU A 123 -0.53 -29.34 2.91
C GLU A 123 -1.48 -28.23 3.42
N ALA A 124 -0.98 -27.32 4.27
CA ALA A 124 -1.76 -26.20 4.78
C ALA A 124 -2.12 -25.23 3.65
N PHE A 125 -1.21 -24.98 2.71
CA PHE A 125 -1.44 -24.15 1.55
C PHE A 125 -2.55 -24.74 0.66
N GLU A 126 -2.43 -26.00 0.23
CA GLU A 126 -3.45 -26.66 -0.61
C GLU A 126 -4.80 -26.77 0.10
N LYS A 127 -4.84 -27.05 1.40
CA LYS A 127 -6.05 -27.05 2.20
C LYS A 127 -6.73 -25.67 2.21
N SER A 128 -5.95 -24.60 2.34
CA SER A 128 -6.47 -23.23 2.33
C SER A 128 -7.05 -22.83 0.97
N LEU A 129 -6.43 -23.27 -0.13
CA LEU A 129 -6.92 -23.05 -1.48
C LEU A 129 -8.22 -23.82 -1.73
N ALA A 130 -8.25 -25.11 -1.35
CA ALA A 130 -9.45 -25.95 -1.51
C ALA A 130 -10.65 -25.39 -0.74
N ALA A 131 -10.45 -24.90 0.50
CA ALA A 131 -11.49 -24.26 1.29
C ALA A 131 -12.10 -23.03 0.62
N ARG A 132 -11.32 -22.32 -0.20
CA ARG A 132 -11.73 -21.12 -0.95
C ARG A 132 -12.14 -21.42 -2.39
N ASN A 133 -12.14 -22.68 -2.80
CA ASN A 133 -12.37 -23.10 -4.18
C ASN A 133 -11.46 -22.34 -5.17
N LEU A 134 -10.16 -22.37 -4.89
CA LEU A 134 -9.08 -21.78 -5.70
C LEU A 134 -8.04 -22.85 -6.04
N ALA A 135 -7.39 -22.69 -7.18
CA ALA A 135 -6.22 -23.49 -7.57
C ALA A 135 -4.90 -22.71 -7.36
N SER A 136 -3.81 -23.43 -7.17
CA SER A 136 -2.46 -22.85 -7.10
C SER A 136 -2.14 -22.03 -8.37
N ALA A 137 -2.63 -22.46 -9.54
CA ALA A 137 -2.51 -21.72 -10.79
C ALA A 137 -3.22 -20.35 -10.77
N ASP A 138 -4.40 -20.25 -10.12
CA ASP A 138 -5.13 -18.96 -9.98
C ASP A 138 -4.31 -17.96 -9.17
N MET A 139 -3.64 -18.43 -8.11
CA MET A 139 -2.78 -17.60 -7.27
C MET A 139 -1.53 -17.12 -8.03
N ARG A 140 -0.92 -18.03 -8.79
CA ARG A 140 0.28 -17.71 -9.60
C ARG A 140 -0.04 -16.72 -10.71
N GLU A 141 -1.18 -16.89 -11.39
CA GLU A 141 -1.62 -15.96 -12.44
C GLU A 141 -1.94 -14.57 -11.86
N ALA A 142 -2.63 -14.53 -10.72
CA ALA A 142 -2.90 -13.27 -10.01
C ALA A 142 -1.58 -12.55 -9.64
N LEU A 143 -0.61 -13.28 -9.07
CA LEU A 143 0.71 -12.74 -8.74
C LEU A 143 1.43 -12.18 -9.98
N ARG A 144 1.39 -12.92 -11.12
CA ARG A 144 1.96 -12.46 -12.39
C ARG A 144 1.36 -11.13 -12.83
N ARG A 145 0.03 -11.01 -12.78
CA ARG A 145 -0.68 -9.79 -13.16
C ARG A 145 -0.32 -8.62 -12.25
N ASP A 146 -0.25 -8.85 -10.95
CA ASP A 146 0.14 -7.84 -9.96
C ASP A 146 1.59 -7.36 -10.19
N MET A 147 2.52 -8.29 -10.41
CA MET A 147 3.93 -7.96 -10.68
C MET A 147 4.10 -7.17 -11.98
N LEU A 148 3.37 -7.51 -13.06
CA LEU A 148 3.39 -6.74 -14.30
C LEU A 148 2.84 -5.33 -14.09
N ALA A 149 1.72 -5.19 -13.39
CA ALA A 149 1.13 -3.90 -13.07
C ALA A 149 2.09 -3.04 -12.23
N GLN A 150 2.78 -3.64 -11.25
CA GLN A 150 3.80 -2.96 -10.44
C GLN A 150 4.98 -2.49 -11.29
N LYS A 151 5.50 -3.32 -12.21
CA LYS A 151 6.60 -2.94 -13.13
C LYS A 151 6.22 -1.71 -13.98
N VAL A 152 4.96 -1.62 -14.44
CA VAL A 152 4.48 -0.43 -15.15
C VAL A 152 4.50 0.81 -14.26
N VAL A 153 3.94 0.72 -13.06
CA VAL A 153 3.94 1.83 -12.10
C VAL A 153 5.37 2.24 -11.72
N GLU A 154 6.26 1.27 -11.52
CA GLU A 154 7.67 1.54 -11.24
C GLU A 154 8.32 2.33 -12.37
N GLN A 155 8.13 1.88 -13.63
CA GLN A 155 8.75 2.51 -14.80
C GLN A 155 8.14 3.89 -15.10
N GLU A 156 6.81 4.00 -15.07
CA GLU A 156 6.10 5.20 -15.52
C GLU A 156 5.90 6.25 -14.43
N VAL A 157 5.99 5.85 -13.16
CA VAL A 157 5.77 6.72 -12.02
C VAL A 157 7.00 6.77 -11.11
N THR A 158 7.32 5.66 -10.41
CA THR A 158 8.28 5.68 -9.29
C THR A 158 9.69 6.12 -9.73
N LYS A 159 10.18 5.61 -10.89
CA LYS A 159 11.49 5.99 -11.45
C LYS A 159 11.56 7.44 -11.94
N LYS A 160 10.42 8.06 -12.20
CA LYS A 160 10.34 9.46 -12.65
C LYS A 160 10.25 10.46 -11.50
N VAL A 161 10.10 9.98 -10.25
CA VAL A 161 10.06 10.82 -9.08
C VAL A 161 11.46 11.26 -8.69
N VAL A 162 11.76 12.54 -8.88
CA VAL A 162 13.01 13.16 -8.47
C VAL A 162 12.73 14.21 -7.41
N VAL A 163 13.50 14.22 -6.34
CA VAL A 163 13.50 15.26 -5.31
C VAL A 163 14.89 15.88 -5.29
N THR A 164 14.98 17.19 -5.45
CA THR A 164 16.24 17.95 -5.48
C THR A 164 16.62 18.43 -4.08
N ASP A 165 17.90 18.72 -3.88
CA ASP A 165 18.39 19.30 -2.62
C ASP A 165 17.79 20.68 -2.35
N GLN A 166 17.46 21.44 -3.39
CA GLN A 166 16.77 22.72 -3.26
C GLN A 166 15.36 22.52 -2.67
N GLU A 167 14.59 21.53 -3.16
CA GLU A 167 13.26 21.24 -2.62
C GLU A 167 13.31 20.78 -1.17
N VAL A 168 14.36 20.03 -0.79
CA VAL A 168 14.59 19.64 0.61
C VAL A 168 14.83 20.89 1.47
N THR A 169 15.67 21.80 1.00
CA THR A 169 15.97 23.06 1.69
C THR A 169 14.74 23.95 1.81
N ASP A 170 13.97 24.10 0.75
CA ASP A 170 12.75 24.90 0.72
C ASP A 170 11.68 24.33 1.66
N PHE A 171 11.48 23.00 1.63
CA PHE A 171 10.57 22.32 2.56
C PHE A 171 10.99 22.52 4.01
N PHE A 172 12.27 22.34 4.30
CA PHE A 172 12.80 22.57 5.64
C PHE A 172 12.53 23.99 6.10
N ASN A 173 12.86 25.00 5.29
CA ASN A 173 12.67 26.42 5.63
C ASN A 173 11.20 26.78 5.85
N ALA A 174 10.29 26.25 5.01
CA ALA A 174 8.85 26.45 5.15
C ALA A 174 8.28 25.77 6.39
N ASN A 175 8.93 24.71 6.91
CA ASN A 175 8.45 23.90 8.03
C ASN A 175 9.42 23.94 9.22
N LYS A 176 10.29 24.94 9.32
CA LYS A 176 11.41 25.02 10.27
C LYS A 176 11.03 24.70 11.72
N ALA A 177 9.83 25.15 12.15
CA ALA A 177 9.34 24.89 13.50
C ALA A 177 9.16 23.39 13.79
N GLN A 178 8.82 22.56 12.79
CA GLN A 178 8.67 21.11 12.96
C GLN A 178 10.00 20.39 13.17
N PHE A 179 11.10 21.02 12.79
CA PHE A 179 12.46 20.51 12.93
C PHE A 179 13.19 21.08 14.15
N ASN A 180 12.48 21.82 15.00
CA ASN A 180 12.99 22.27 16.29
C ASN A 180 12.54 21.30 17.38
N ARG A 181 13.48 20.61 18.00
CA ARG A 181 13.19 19.72 19.12
C ARG A 181 13.30 20.51 20.42
N PRO A 182 12.22 20.65 21.19
CA PRO A 182 12.23 21.49 22.40
C PRO A 182 13.09 20.94 23.54
N GLU A 183 13.29 19.62 23.57
CA GLU A 183 14.10 18.91 24.57
C GLU A 183 14.78 17.68 23.98
N ASP A 184 15.78 17.14 24.67
CA ASP A 184 16.41 15.88 24.29
C ASP A 184 15.38 14.75 24.24
N ALA A 185 15.51 13.85 23.27
CA ALA A 185 14.68 12.65 23.18
C ALA A 185 15.56 11.40 22.98
N TYR A 186 15.10 10.29 23.51
CA TYR A 186 15.83 9.04 23.57
C TYR A 186 15.05 7.96 22.83
N HIS A 187 15.61 7.43 21.76
CA HIS A 187 15.02 6.31 21.03
C HIS A 187 15.38 5.03 21.79
N ILE A 188 14.35 4.34 22.24
CA ILE A 188 14.51 3.09 22.99
C ILE A 188 13.63 2.01 22.41
N ALA A 189 14.08 0.77 22.59
CA ALA A 189 13.26 -0.41 22.36
C ALA A 189 13.26 -1.28 23.62
N GLN A 190 12.21 -2.10 23.80
CA GLN A 190 12.07 -2.94 24.98
C GLN A 190 11.62 -4.36 24.65
N ILE A 191 12.00 -5.31 25.51
CA ILE A 191 11.39 -6.62 25.62
C ILE A 191 10.87 -6.72 27.05
N ALA A 192 9.56 -6.77 27.22
CA ALA A 192 8.94 -6.93 28.52
C ALA A 192 8.69 -8.41 28.80
N VAL A 193 8.96 -8.83 30.04
CA VAL A 193 8.69 -10.17 30.57
C VAL A 193 8.07 -10.00 31.96
N THR A 194 6.85 -10.49 32.13
CA THR A 194 6.09 -10.38 33.37
C THR A 194 6.02 -11.73 34.10
N PRO A 195 5.91 -11.75 35.44
CA PRO A 195 5.82 -13.01 36.20
C PRO A 195 4.37 -13.51 36.34
N VAL A 196 3.47 -13.03 35.52
CA VAL A 196 2.03 -13.36 35.55
C VAL A 196 1.53 -13.66 34.14
N PRO A 197 0.57 -14.59 33.97
CA PRO A 197 0.02 -14.90 32.66
C PRO A 197 -0.62 -13.66 32.02
N GLU A 198 -0.29 -13.41 30.77
CA GLU A 198 -0.91 -12.33 29.99
C GLU A 198 -2.21 -12.80 29.35
N GLN A 199 -3.25 -11.95 29.38
CA GLN A 199 -4.55 -12.26 28.76
C GLN A 199 -4.51 -12.18 27.25
N GLU A 200 -3.68 -11.31 26.69
CA GLU A 200 -3.49 -11.11 25.25
C GLU A 200 -2.00 -11.15 24.92
N LEU A 201 -1.54 -12.29 24.47
CA LEU A 201 -0.15 -12.45 24.06
C LEU A 201 0.02 -12.05 22.61
N ALA A 202 0.80 -11.00 22.37
CA ALA A 202 1.03 -10.47 21.02
C ALA A 202 2.35 -10.94 20.39
N ASN A 203 3.16 -11.72 21.12
CA ASN A 203 4.41 -12.26 20.57
C ASN A 203 4.16 -13.46 19.65
N ARG A 204 5.07 -13.66 18.68
CA ARG A 204 4.92 -14.68 17.64
C ARG A 204 5.12 -16.12 18.13
N SER A 205 5.87 -16.32 19.22
CA SER A 205 6.15 -17.66 19.74
C SER A 205 5.05 -18.20 20.67
N GLY A 206 4.13 -17.34 21.14
CA GLY A 206 3.17 -17.70 22.18
C GLY A 206 3.81 -17.99 23.54
N ASP A 207 5.05 -17.54 23.74
CA ASP A 207 5.80 -17.77 24.99
C ASP A 207 5.42 -16.72 26.05
N ASP A 208 4.94 -17.20 27.20
CA ASP A 208 4.39 -16.43 28.31
C ASP A 208 4.99 -16.93 29.65
N ALA A 209 5.67 -16.07 30.36
CA ALA A 209 6.22 -16.41 31.67
C ALA A 209 5.16 -16.27 32.77
N LYS A 210 4.86 -17.34 33.48
CA LYS A 210 3.73 -17.44 34.41
C LYS A 210 4.10 -17.23 35.88
N ASN A 211 5.38 -17.15 36.18
CA ASN A 211 5.90 -16.98 37.54
C ASN A 211 7.29 -16.33 37.50
N PRO A 212 7.82 -15.85 38.62
CA PRO A 212 9.11 -15.18 38.66
C PRO A 212 10.30 -16.03 38.22
N GLN A 213 10.24 -17.35 38.37
CA GLN A 213 11.30 -18.25 37.95
C GLN A 213 11.35 -18.38 36.43
N GLU A 214 10.19 -18.52 35.79
CA GLU A 214 10.06 -18.55 34.33
C GLU A 214 10.47 -17.22 33.71
N ALA A 215 10.05 -16.09 34.31
CA ALA A 215 10.44 -14.76 33.89
C ALA A 215 11.96 -14.57 33.91
N ALA A 216 12.62 -14.99 35.04
CA ALA A 216 14.07 -14.90 35.16
C ALA A 216 14.80 -15.81 34.11
N ALA A 217 14.32 -17.03 33.95
CA ALA A 217 14.89 -17.96 32.95
C ALA A 217 14.75 -17.42 31.50
N LYS A 218 13.58 -16.84 31.18
CA LYS A 218 13.31 -16.21 29.88
C LYS A 218 14.26 -15.02 29.63
N ILE A 219 14.46 -14.15 30.60
CA ILE A 219 15.43 -13.05 30.51
C ILE A 219 16.84 -13.57 30.26
N GLN A 220 17.27 -14.59 30.97
CA GLN A 220 18.59 -15.16 30.76
C GLN A 220 18.75 -15.70 29.33
N MET A 221 17.80 -16.47 28.86
CA MET A 221 17.77 -16.99 27.49
C MET A 221 17.84 -15.87 26.45
N LEU A 222 17.04 -14.81 26.62
CA LEU A 222 17.03 -13.65 25.72
C LEU A 222 18.37 -12.91 25.72
N MET A 223 18.98 -12.71 26.88
CA MET A 223 20.30 -12.07 26.98
C MET A 223 21.41 -12.90 26.34
N GLU A 224 21.35 -14.23 26.42
CA GLU A 224 22.28 -15.13 25.75
C GLU A 224 22.14 -15.03 24.21
N ARG A 225 20.90 -14.99 23.71
CA ARG A 225 20.64 -14.84 22.27
C ARG A 225 21.09 -13.46 21.75
N LEU A 226 20.86 -12.38 22.52
CA LEU A 226 21.37 -11.05 22.20
C LEU A 226 22.89 -11.02 22.12
N LYS A 227 23.58 -11.67 23.08
CA LYS A 227 25.05 -11.82 23.07
C LYS A 227 25.53 -12.63 21.87
N ALA A 228 24.76 -13.62 21.43
CA ALA A 228 25.04 -14.39 20.23
C ALA A 228 24.77 -13.65 18.92
N GLY A 229 24.29 -12.39 18.97
CA GLY A 229 24.08 -11.52 17.81
C GLY A 229 22.71 -11.62 17.15
N VAL A 230 21.74 -12.27 17.81
CA VAL A 230 20.35 -12.26 17.32
C VAL A 230 19.80 -10.84 17.43
N ALA A 231 19.10 -10.37 16.39
CA ALA A 231 18.57 -9.02 16.33
C ALA A 231 17.56 -8.75 17.45
N PHE A 232 17.69 -7.60 18.14
CA PHE A 232 16.80 -7.22 19.23
C PHE A 232 15.32 -7.21 18.82
N GLY A 233 15.04 -6.66 17.65
CA GLY A 233 13.67 -6.58 17.14
C GLY A 233 13.03 -7.94 16.86
N GLU A 234 13.80 -8.94 16.42
CA GLU A 234 13.32 -10.31 16.23
C GLU A 234 12.95 -10.94 17.56
N LEU A 235 13.84 -10.81 18.56
CA LEU A 235 13.57 -11.32 19.90
C LEU A 235 12.39 -10.63 20.57
N ALA A 236 12.25 -9.34 20.36
CA ALA A 236 11.09 -8.59 20.87
C ALA A 236 9.78 -9.08 20.22
N ALA A 237 9.76 -9.24 18.91
CA ALA A 237 8.58 -9.74 18.20
C ALA A 237 8.23 -11.19 18.56
N ASP A 238 9.24 -12.01 18.86
CA ASP A 238 9.04 -13.41 19.20
C ASP A 238 8.68 -13.65 20.67
N PHE A 239 9.20 -12.84 21.59
CA PHE A 239 9.17 -13.17 23.02
C PHE A 239 8.68 -12.06 23.94
N SER A 240 8.54 -10.80 23.47
CA SER A 240 8.05 -9.72 24.35
C SER A 240 6.58 -9.93 24.71
N GLU A 241 6.27 -9.77 25.98
CA GLU A 241 4.91 -9.86 26.51
C GLU A 241 4.18 -8.49 26.50
N ASP A 242 4.83 -7.44 25.97
CA ASP A 242 4.18 -6.14 25.76
C ASP A 242 3.41 -6.13 24.41
N PRO A 243 2.06 -6.15 24.44
CA PRO A 243 1.26 -6.23 23.22
C PRO A 243 1.39 -4.98 22.32
N GLN A 244 1.81 -3.85 22.88
CA GLN A 244 1.92 -2.60 22.12
C GLN A 244 3.21 -2.52 21.31
N SER A 245 4.33 -2.97 21.87
CA SER A 245 5.63 -2.85 21.20
C SER A 245 6.11 -4.15 20.54
N ALA A 246 5.72 -5.33 21.01
CA ALA A 246 6.16 -6.62 20.46
C ALA A 246 5.97 -6.72 18.92
N PRO A 247 4.81 -6.39 18.33
CA PRO A 247 4.61 -6.46 16.87
C PRO A 247 5.53 -5.53 16.07
N ARG A 248 6.09 -4.50 16.73
CA ARG A 248 7.03 -3.53 16.14
C ARG A 248 8.49 -3.81 16.52
N GLY A 249 8.81 -5.02 16.97
CA GLY A 249 10.14 -5.37 17.40
C GLY A 249 10.57 -4.68 18.71
N GLY A 250 9.63 -4.35 19.58
CA GLY A 250 9.88 -3.66 20.84
C GLY A 250 10.10 -2.14 20.71
N ASP A 251 10.00 -1.56 19.52
CA ASP A 251 10.31 -0.15 19.28
C ASP A 251 9.27 0.78 19.94
N LEU A 252 9.75 1.64 20.86
CA LEU A 252 8.95 2.69 21.52
C LEU A 252 9.14 4.07 20.88
N GLY A 253 10.03 4.20 19.90
CA GLY A 253 10.37 5.46 19.27
C GLY A 253 11.15 6.41 20.19
N PHE A 254 11.11 7.70 19.83
CA PHE A 254 11.77 8.75 20.60
C PHE A 254 10.91 9.21 21.78
N ILE A 255 11.41 9.00 22.99
CA ILE A 255 10.78 9.43 24.26
C ILE A 255 11.44 10.73 24.71
N PRO A 256 10.67 11.83 24.90
CA PRO A 256 11.18 13.09 25.43
C PRO A 256 11.79 12.93 26.82
N LEU A 257 12.83 13.72 27.11
CA LEU A 257 13.52 13.71 28.41
C LEU A 257 12.52 13.91 29.57
N SER A 258 11.59 14.84 29.43
CA SER A 258 10.56 15.15 30.44
C SER A 258 9.72 13.91 30.78
N ARG A 259 9.36 13.10 29.77
CA ARG A 259 8.62 11.84 29.97
C ARG A 259 9.51 10.76 30.59
N LEU A 260 10.77 10.67 30.13
CA LEU A 260 11.73 9.72 30.67
C LEU A 260 12.04 10.00 32.16
N GLN A 261 12.06 11.27 32.57
CA GLN A 261 12.24 11.67 33.95
C GLN A 261 11.11 11.22 34.89
N GLN A 262 9.91 11.00 34.33
CA GLN A 262 8.76 10.47 35.09
C GLN A 262 8.76 8.94 35.18
N ALA A 263 9.61 8.27 34.39
CA ALA A 263 9.74 6.82 34.44
C ALA A 263 10.40 6.33 35.75
N PRO A 264 10.21 5.06 36.11
CA PRO A 264 10.90 4.47 37.27
C PRO A 264 12.41 4.69 37.20
N ALA A 265 13.04 4.96 38.34
CA ALA A 265 14.46 5.34 38.44
C ALA A 265 15.38 4.34 37.71
N ALA A 266 15.12 3.04 37.83
CA ALA A 266 15.91 1.99 37.19
C ALA A 266 15.87 2.08 35.65
N LEU A 267 14.68 2.34 35.07
CA LEU A 267 14.52 2.51 33.63
C LEU A 267 15.19 3.82 33.15
N ARG A 268 14.93 4.91 33.85
CA ARG A 268 15.54 6.21 33.56
C ARG A 268 17.07 6.12 33.56
N ASP A 269 17.64 5.52 34.60
CA ASP A 269 19.09 5.37 34.76
C ASP A 269 19.69 4.43 33.69
N ALA A 270 18.97 3.36 33.34
CA ALA A 270 19.37 2.45 32.26
C ALA A 270 19.51 3.14 30.91
N VAL A 271 18.74 4.20 30.64
CA VAL A 271 18.82 4.98 29.44
C VAL A 271 19.83 6.14 29.57
N LEU A 272 19.65 7.00 30.59
CA LEU A 272 20.42 8.25 30.72
C LEU A 272 21.91 8.05 31.01
N LYS A 273 22.26 6.93 31.68
CA LYS A 273 23.66 6.58 32.01
C LYS A 273 24.31 5.62 31.03
N SER A 274 23.64 5.32 29.89
CA SER A 274 24.12 4.40 28.90
C SER A 274 24.47 5.14 27.59
N GLN A 275 25.19 4.46 26.71
CA GLN A 275 25.47 4.95 25.35
C GLN A 275 24.55 4.27 24.34
N PRO A 276 24.30 4.88 23.18
CA PRO A 276 23.59 4.23 22.10
C PRO A 276 24.16 2.84 21.77
N GLY A 277 23.26 1.87 21.52
CA GLY A 277 23.59 0.46 21.32
C GLY A 277 23.66 -0.35 22.63
N SER A 278 23.59 0.29 23.81
CA SER A 278 23.64 -0.44 25.08
C SER A 278 22.32 -1.16 25.37
N VAL A 279 22.45 -2.41 25.83
CA VAL A 279 21.34 -3.23 26.33
C VAL A 279 21.44 -3.32 27.86
N ARG A 280 20.33 -3.11 28.58
CA ARG A 280 20.25 -3.21 30.03
C ARG A 280 19.00 -3.99 30.45
N VAL A 281 19.13 -4.76 31.51
CA VAL A 281 17.98 -5.41 32.17
C VAL A 281 17.55 -4.54 33.33
N VAL A 282 16.29 -4.17 33.37
CA VAL A 282 15.63 -3.45 34.47
C VAL A 282 14.62 -4.39 35.10
N SER A 283 14.68 -4.55 36.41
CA SER A 283 13.77 -5.41 37.14
C SER A 283 12.98 -4.59 38.17
N ASN A 284 11.69 -4.88 38.25
CA ASN A 284 10.80 -4.25 39.23
C ASN A 284 9.71 -5.25 39.64
N ALA A 285 9.62 -5.56 40.92
CA ALA A 285 8.63 -6.44 41.54
C ALA A 285 8.46 -7.80 40.80
N GLY A 286 9.55 -8.38 40.29
CA GLY A 286 9.55 -9.66 39.56
C GLY A 286 9.28 -9.56 38.08
N ALA A 287 8.80 -8.43 37.58
CA ALA A 287 8.77 -8.13 36.13
C ALA A 287 10.15 -7.65 35.70
N HIS A 288 10.50 -8.01 34.46
CA HIS A 288 11.78 -7.67 33.85
C HIS A 288 11.58 -6.99 32.51
N THR A 289 12.42 -6.00 32.22
CA THR A 289 12.44 -5.35 30.92
C THR A 289 13.88 -5.30 30.42
N ILE A 290 14.13 -5.86 29.25
CA ILE A 290 15.38 -5.64 28.51
C ILE A 290 15.19 -4.36 27.71
N VAL A 291 16.01 -3.35 27.98
CA VAL A 291 15.96 -2.05 27.33
C VAL A 291 17.15 -1.91 26.41
N LEU A 292 16.92 -1.62 25.15
CA LEU A 292 17.92 -1.18 24.19
C LEU A 292 17.83 0.33 24.03
N PHE A 293 18.91 1.04 24.33
CA PHE A 293 19.06 2.44 24.00
C PHE A 293 19.59 2.55 22.56
N VAL A 294 18.71 2.94 21.64
CA VAL A 294 19.04 2.98 20.19
C VAL A 294 19.80 4.24 19.82
N ALA A 295 19.26 5.42 20.16
CA ALA A 295 19.85 6.71 19.78
C ALA A 295 19.38 7.86 20.68
N LYS A 296 20.17 8.92 20.75
CA LYS A 296 19.80 10.19 21.35
C LYS A 296 19.57 11.23 20.24
N ASP A 297 18.48 11.95 20.33
CA ASP A 297 18.18 13.11 19.52
C ASP A 297 18.20 14.36 20.39
N THR A 298 19.23 15.21 20.20
CA THR A 298 19.47 16.37 21.06
C THR A 298 18.46 17.49 20.80
N ALA A 299 18.15 18.27 21.85
CA ALA A 299 17.36 19.49 21.71
C ALA A 299 17.96 20.48 20.72
N GLY A 300 17.13 21.37 20.23
CA GLY A 300 17.51 22.46 19.33
C GLY A 300 17.00 22.32 17.91
N GLN A 301 17.28 23.33 17.11
CA GLN A 301 16.94 23.37 15.71
C GLN A 301 17.80 22.38 14.94
N LYS A 302 17.15 21.48 14.21
CA LYS A 302 17.84 20.56 13.30
C LYS A 302 18.32 21.31 12.05
N ASP A 303 19.31 20.74 11.41
CA ASP A 303 19.87 21.26 10.17
C ASP A 303 19.48 20.37 8.99
N PRO A 304 19.06 20.93 7.85
CA PRO A 304 18.69 20.16 6.67
C PRO A 304 19.84 19.37 6.04
N SER A 305 21.11 19.71 6.36
CA SER A 305 22.29 18.96 5.95
C SER A 305 22.53 17.68 6.74
N MET A 306 21.88 17.53 7.90
CA MET A 306 21.93 16.28 8.68
C MET A 306 21.33 15.14 7.86
N PRO A 307 22.04 14.00 7.65
CA PRO A 307 21.53 12.90 6.81
C PRO A 307 20.12 12.44 7.19
N ALA A 308 19.85 12.24 8.48
CA ALA A 308 18.54 11.81 8.95
C ALA A 308 17.41 12.80 8.63
N VAL A 309 17.68 14.12 8.71
CA VAL A 309 16.71 15.17 8.36
C VAL A 309 16.50 15.21 6.85
N LYS A 310 17.59 15.21 6.09
CA LYS A 310 17.56 15.19 4.62
C LYS A 310 16.79 13.98 4.10
N ASP A 311 17.08 12.79 4.61
CA ASP A 311 16.45 11.54 4.19
C ASP A 311 14.96 11.52 4.55
N ALA A 312 14.59 12.00 5.74
CA ALA A 312 13.18 12.10 6.17
C ALA A 312 12.39 13.05 5.26
N ILE A 313 12.94 14.23 4.95
CA ILE A 313 12.29 15.20 4.05
C ILE A 313 12.21 14.64 2.63
N THR A 314 13.32 14.09 2.13
CA THR A 314 13.37 13.49 0.78
C THR A 314 12.32 12.39 0.63
N SER A 315 12.23 11.49 1.61
CA SER A 315 11.24 10.39 1.63
C SER A 315 9.81 10.92 1.67
N ALA A 316 9.53 11.93 2.50
CA ALA A 316 8.21 12.54 2.59
C ALA A 316 7.80 13.24 1.27
N LEU A 317 8.70 14.02 0.67
CA LEU A 317 8.46 14.68 -0.62
C LEU A 317 8.28 13.69 -1.74
N ARG A 318 9.14 12.64 -1.78
CA ARG A 318 9.07 11.56 -2.76
C ARG A 318 7.74 10.82 -2.67
N GLY A 319 7.32 10.41 -1.46
CA GLY A 319 6.05 9.72 -1.24
C GLY A 319 4.84 10.54 -1.70
N ARG A 320 4.79 11.83 -1.36
CA ARG A 320 3.71 12.74 -1.82
C ARG A 320 3.69 12.86 -3.35
N ARG A 321 4.85 13.05 -3.97
CA ARG A 321 4.97 13.17 -5.42
C ARG A 321 4.59 11.89 -6.14
N GLU A 322 5.01 10.74 -5.60
CA GLU A 322 4.67 9.43 -6.13
C GLU A 322 3.15 9.18 -6.10
N GLN A 323 2.49 9.49 -4.98
CA GLN A 323 1.03 9.39 -4.87
C GLN A 323 0.31 10.28 -5.89
N LEU A 324 0.74 11.53 -6.03
CA LEU A 324 0.16 12.46 -7.02
C LEU A 324 0.36 11.95 -8.44
N LEU A 325 1.59 11.58 -8.81
CA LEU A 325 1.90 11.10 -10.16
C LEU A 325 1.19 9.78 -10.47
N ARG A 326 1.07 8.88 -9.49
CA ARG A 326 0.32 7.63 -9.64
C ARG A 326 -1.15 7.90 -9.91
N ALA A 327 -1.80 8.78 -9.13
CA ALA A 327 -3.20 9.14 -9.33
C ALA A 327 -3.40 9.81 -10.70
N ALA A 328 -2.53 10.74 -11.08
CA ALA A 328 -2.57 11.42 -12.37
C ALA A 328 -2.36 10.44 -13.54
N TYR A 329 -1.39 9.53 -13.42
CA TYR A 329 -1.09 8.52 -14.43
C TYR A 329 -2.29 7.57 -14.64
N LEU A 330 -2.85 7.03 -13.55
CA LEU A 330 -4.03 6.16 -13.63
C LEU A 330 -5.23 6.87 -14.25
N THR A 331 -5.45 8.14 -13.90
CA THR A 331 -6.51 8.96 -14.49
C THR A 331 -6.26 9.15 -15.99
N ALA A 332 -5.02 9.48 -16.39
CA ALA A 332 -4.67 9.69 -17.78
C ALA A 332 -4.85 8.43 -18.63
N ILE A 333 -4.39 7.27 -18.18
CA ILE A 333 -4.58 6.01 -18.93
C ILE A 333 -6.05 5.63 -19.02
N ARG A 334 -6.85 5.87 -17.96
CA ARG A 334 -8.28 5.58 -17.96
C ARG A 334 -9.05 6.46 -18.94
N ASN A 335 -8.70 7.75 -19.05
CA ASN A 335 -9.36 8.69 -19.96
C ASN A 335 -9.10 8.38 -21.44
N ASN A 336 -8.03 7.66 -21.76
CA ASN A 336 -7.65 7.28 -23.12
C ASN A 336 -8.24 5.92 -23.57
N VAL A 337 -9.09 5.33 -22.73
CA VAL A 337 -9.59 3.96 -22.91
C VAL A 337 -11.09 3.92 -22.69
N GLU A 338 -11.82 3.18 -23.54
CA GLU A 338 -13.24 2.93 -23.34
C GLU A 338 -13.43 1.89 -22.22
N VAL A 339 -13.98 2.35 -21.09
CA VAL A 339 -14.29 1.51 -19.93
C VAL A 339 -15.80 1.52 -19.69
N VAL A 340 -16.43 0.35 -19.75
CA VAL A 340 -17.85 0.18 -19.40
C VAL A 340 -17.96 -0.70 -18.16
N ASN A 341 -18.41 -0.13 -17.05
CA ASN A 341 -18.69 -0.89 -15.83
C ASN A 341 -20.15 -1.35 -15.82
N ILE A 342 -20.40 -2.59 -16.28
CA ILE A 342 -21.71 -3.18 -16.43
C ILE A 342 -22.31 -3.49 -15.06
N LEU A 343 -21.51 -3.94 -14.08
CA LEU A 343 -21.95 -4.21 -12.72
C LEU A 343 -22.49 -2.95 -12.05
N ALA A 344 -21.75 -1.83 -12.13
CA ALA A 344 -22.19 -0.57 -11.57
C ALA A 344 -23.53 -0.12 -12.16
N LYS A 345 -23.69 -0.24 -13.49
CA LYS A 345 -24.95 0.07 -14.15
C LYS A 345 -26.10 -0.82 -13.63
N ARG A 346 -25.89 -2.13 -13.56
CA ARG A 346 -26.89 -3.07 -13.02
C ARG A 346 -27.30 -2.73 -11.59
N LEU A 347 -26.35 -2.39 -10.72
CA LEU A 347 -26.63 -2.00 -9.33
C LEU A 347 -27.46 -0.71 -9.25
N VAL A 348 -27.20 0.27 -10.12
CA VAL A 348 -28.00 1.51 -10.21
C VAL A 348 -29.43 1.18 -10.69
N ASP A 349 -29.57 0.37 -11.75
CA ASP A 349 -30.89 -0.04 -12.28
C ASP A 349 -31.72 -0.81 -11.24
N LEU A 350 -31.06 -1.63 -10.41
CA LEU A 350 -31.67 -2.38 -9.30
C LEU A 350 -31.86 -1.53 -8.03
N LYS A 351 -31.50 -0.25 -8.03
CA LYS A 351 -31.57 0.65 -6.85
C LYS A 351 -30.85 0.09 -5.62
N GLY A 352 -29.68 -0.53 -5.83
CA GLY A 352 -28.88 -1.14 -4.77
C GLY A 352 -29.37 -2.48 -4.26
N LYS A 353 -30.43 -3.06 -4.84
CA LYS A 353 -30.86 -4.42 -4.47
C LYS A 353 -29.87 -5.47 -4.95
N ALA A 354 -29.91 -6.64 -4.29
CA ALA A 354 -29.04 -7.75 -4.62
C ALA A 354 -29.10 -8.13 -6.10
N LEU A 355 -27.94 -8.49 -6.65
CA LEU A 355 -27.85 -9.07 -7.99
C LEU A 355 -28.59 -10.43 -7.98
N PRO A 356 -29.46 -10.72 -8.97
CA PRO A 356 -30.04 -12.04 -9.10
C PRO A 356 -28.91 -13.07 -9.21
N ALA A 357 -29.09 -14.22 -8.54
CA ALA A 357 -28.14 -15.32 -8.60
C ALA A 357 -27.84 -15.67 -10.06
N ALA A 358 -26.55 -15.86 -10.37
CA ALA A 358 -26.15 -16.28 -11.71
C ALA A 358 -26.90 -17.58 -12.07
N PRO A 359 -27.44 -17.71 -13.30
CA PRO A 359 -28.00 -18.97 -13.74
C PRO A 359 -26.94 -20.06 -13.60
N ALA A 360 -27.30 -21.15 -12.92
CA ALA A 360 -26.40 -22.29 -12.74
C ALA A 360 -25.86 -22.68 -14.13
N ALA A 361 -24.54 -22.75 -14.26
CA ALA A 361 -23.91 -23.19 -15.50
C ALA A 361 -24.54 -24.57 -15.85
N ALA A 362 -25.20 -24.65 -17.00
CA ALA A 362 -25.66 -25.91 -17.53
C ALA A 362 -24.45 -26.85 -17.64
N LYS A 363 -24.58 -28.02 -16.95
CA LYS A 363 -23.57 -29.09 -16.97
C LYS A 363 -23.44 -29.66 -18.37
#